data_7c3140eb63d013023a3295bd9e4c0186
#
_entry.id   7c3140eb63d013023a3295bd9e4c0186
#
_cell.length_a   1.000
_cell.length_b   1.000
_cell.length_c   1.000
_cell.angle_alpha   90.00
_cell.angle_beta   90.00
_cell.angle_gamma   90.00
#
_symmetry.space_group_name_H-M   'P 1'
#
loop_
_entity.id
_entity.type
_entity.pdbx_description
1 polymer ?
#
loop_
_entity_poly.entity_id
_entity_poly.type
_entity_poly.pdbx_seq_one_letter_code
_entity_poly.pdbx_strand_id
1 'polypeptide(L)'
;MAKIEEIDKTRVPQHVAIIMDGNGRWAMKQQHERLFGHQSALTAVRQTVEGGVRLGVKYMTLYTFSTENWNRPQAEVDGLMELLVKAVLDETETLMKNNVRLTMIGDLQRLPERSRTMMERCMTETEGNTTMTLILALSYSSRWEIAQALKKICAEGITPENVDEETLRHYLCTSDIPDPDLLIRTGGELRVSNFLLWQMAYTEFYFTEILWPDFRQDDLCDAVLEFQRRQRRFGKTEAQVEAGE
;
A
#
# COMPACT_ATOMS: atom_id res chain seq x y z
N MET A 1 8.80 -21.64 -0.25
CA MET A 1 9.65 -21.51 -1.47
C MET A 1 9.04 -22.20 -2.69
N ALA A 2 8.29 -23.28 -2.53
CA ALA A 2 7.67 -23.98 -3.68
C ALA A 2 6.68 -23.11 -4.48
N LYS A 3 5.83 -22.31 -3.81
CA LYS A 3 4.77 -21.52 -4.49
C LYS A 3 5.29 -20.44 -5.45
N ILE A 4 6.45 -19.85 -5.20
CA ILE A 4 7.02 -18.82 -6.10
C ILE A 4 7.42 -19.40 -7.47
N GLU A 5 7.69 -20.71 -7.54
CA GLU A 5 8.03 -21.41 -8.78
C GLU A 5 6.79 -21.68 -9.66
N GLU A 6 5.58 -21.61 -9.07
CA GLU A 6 4.31 -21.78 -9.79
C GLU A 6 3.85 -20.49 -10.48
N ILE A 7 4.45 -19.34 -10.13
CA ILE A 7 4.04 -18.02 -10.62
C ILE A 7 4.62 -17.77 -12.01
N ASP A 8 3.75 -17.45 -12.96
CA ASP A 8 4.14 -16.92 -14.26
C ASP A 8 4.69 -15.50 -14.11
N LYS A 9 6.00 -15.34 -14.24
CA LYS A 9 6.70 -14.06 -14.06
C LYS A 9 6.35 -13.01 -15.13
N THR A 10 5.72 -13.40 -16.23
CA THR A 10 5.25 -12.46 -17.26
C THR A 10 3.90 -11.83 -16.91
N ARG A 11 3.18 -12.39 -15.94
CA ARG A 11 1.84 -11.99 -15.52
C ARG A 11 1.77 -11.55 -14.06
N VAL A 12 2.88 -11.09 -13.49
CA VAL A 12 2.92 -10.55 -12.13
C VAL A 12 2.25 -9.16 -12.12
N PRO A 13 1.40 -8.84 -11.11
CA PRO A 13 0.86 -7.50 -10.98
C PRO A 13 1.99 -6.48 -10.82
N GLN A 14 1.94 -5.39 -11.60
CA GLN A 14 2.93 -4.33 -11.54
C GLN A 14 2.87 -3.61 -10.19
N HIS A 15 1.64 -3.33 -9.72
CA HIS A 15 1.40 -2.65 -8.45
C HIS A 15 0.47 -3.47 -7.56
N VAL A 16 0.94 -3.79 -6.36
CA VAL A 16 0.18 -4.47 -5.31
C VAL A 16 -0.10 -3.50 -4.16
N ALA A 17 -1.37 -3.28 -3.85
CA ALA A 17 -1.80 -2.49 -2.69
C ALA A 17 -2.26 -3.42 -1.55
N ILE A 18 -1.92 -3.11 -0.29
CA ILE A 18 -2.22 -4.01 0.84
C ILE A 18 -2.85 -3.24 2.00
N ILE A 19 -4.02 -3.70 2.44
CA ILE A 19 -4.66 -3.28 3.69
C ILE A 19 -4.28 -4.29 4.78
N MET A 20 -3.37 -3.88 5.66
CA MET A 20 -2.76 -4.67 6.73
C MET A 20 -3.68 -4.75 7.95
N ASP A 21 -4.77 -5.53 7.85
CA ASP A 21 -5.76 -5.66 8.93
C ASP A 21 -5.56 -6.91 9.79
N GLY A 22 -6.00 -6.83 11.05
CA GLY A 22 -5.98 -7.95 11.99
C GLY A 22 -4.99 -7.84 13.13
N ASN A 23 -4.11 -6.83 13.18
CA ASN A 23 -3.08 -6.66 14.20
C ASN A 23 -3.65 -6.71 15.63
N GLY A 24 -4.70 -5.93 15.91
CA GLY A 24 -5.32 -5.91 17.24
C GLY A 24 -6.02 -7.21 17.60
N ARG A 25 -6.69 -7.87 16.64
CA ARG A 25 -7.34 -9.17 16.86
C ARG A 25 -6.32 -10.27 17.12
N TRP A 26 -5.19 -10.23 16.41
CA TRP A 26 -4.08 -11.16 16.63
C TRP A 26 -3.50 -11.00 18.03
N ALA A 27 -3.22 -9.78 18.50
CA ALA A 27 -2.73 -9.51 19.84
C ALA A 27 -3.69 -10.01 20.92
N MET A 28 -4.99 -9.76 20.77
CA MET A 28 -6.02 -10.26 21.71
C MET A 28 -6.06 -11.79 21.77
N LYS A 29 -5.89 -12.50 20.64
CA LYS A 29 -5.78 -13.97 20.64
C LYS A 29 -4.55 -14.48 21.44
N GLN A 30 -3.49 -13.67 21.49
CA GLN A 30 -2.26 -13.95 22.24
C GLN A 30 -2.31 -13.39 23.70
N GLN A 31 -3.45 -12.84 24.12
CA GLN A 31 -3.63 -12.21 25.45
C GLN A 31 -2.69 -11.00 25.68
N HIS A 32 -2.38 -10.26 24.60
CA HIS A 32 -1.55 -9.07 24.62
C HIS A 32 -2.35 -7.81 24.22
N GLU A 33 -1.81 -6.64 24.57
CA GLU A 33 -2.36 -5.35 24.15
C GLU A 33 -2.25 -5.16 22.62
N ARG A 34 -3.13 -4.31 22.06
CA ARG A 34 -3.22 -4.09 20.61
C ARG A 34 -1.89 -3.65 19.97
N LEU A 35 -1.08 -2.84 20.67
CA LEU A 35 0.20 -2.36 20.18
C LEU A 35 1.20 -3.51 19.93
N PHE A 36 1.16 -4.58 20.73
CA PHE A 36 1.97 -5.78 20.53
C PHE A 36 1.73 -6.43 19.16
N GLY A 37 0.47 -6.44 18.69
CA GLY A 37 0.14 -6.93 17.36
C GLY A 37 0.77 -6.09 16.24
N HIS A 38 0.85 -4.77 16.41
CA HIS A 38 1.53 -3.91 15.45
C HIS A 38 3.05 -4.09 15.45
N GLN A 39 3.67 -4.35 16.60
CA GLN A 39 5.09 -4.70 16.67
C GLN A 39 5.39 -6.03 15.97
N SER A 40 4.54 -7.04 16.19
CA SER A 40 4.65 -8.36 15.56
C SER A 40 4.43 -8.30 14.04
N ALA A 41 3.70 -7.31 13.54
CA ALA A 41 3.43 -7.07 12.14
C ALA A 41 4.67 -6.74 11.29
N LEU A 42 5.77 -6.26 11.89
CA LEU A 42 6.99 -5.88 11.16
C LEU A 42 7.60 -7.06 10.41
N THR A 43 7.54 -8.27 10.97
CA THR A 43 7.99 -9.48 10.28
C THR A 43 7.18 -9.74 9.00
N ALA A 44 5.85 -9.54 9.06
CA ALA A 44 4.99 -9.68 7.90
C ALA A 44 5.30 -8.62 6.83
N VAL A 45 5.55 -7.37 7.23
CA VAL A 45 5.99 -6.29 6.32
C VAL A 45 7.26 -6.70 5.59
N ARG A 46 8.31 -7.09 6.34
CA ARG A 46 9.60 -7.50 5.75
C ARG A 46 9.44 -8.64 4.76
N GLN A 47 8.77 -9.72 5.14
CA GLN A 47 8.56 -10.88 4.27
C GLN A 47 7.73 -10.56 3.03
N THR A 48 6.76 -9.67 3.16
CA THR A 48 5.92 -9.23 2.03
C THR A 48 6.72 -8.38 1.04
N VAL A 49 7.54 -7.44 1.54
CA VAL A 49 8.43 -6.60 0.71
C VAL A 49 9.46 -7.47 -0.01
N GLU A 50 10.15 -8.37 0.70
CA GLU A 50 11.11 -9.30 0.11
C GLU A 50 10.43 -10.23 -0.91
N GLY A 51 9.22 -10.71 -0.60
CA GLY A 51 8.40 -11.50 -1.51
C GLY A 51 8.06 -10.75 -2.79
N GLY A 52 7.61 -9.49 -2.66
CA GLY A 52 7.33 -8.61 -3.80
C GLY A 52 8.54 -8.40 -4.71
N VAL A 53 9.73 -8.15 -4.12
CA VAL A 53 10.99 -8.05 -4.87
C VAL A 53 11.28 -9.33 -5.66
N ARG A 54 11.17 -10.50 -5.01
CA ARG A 54 11.43 -11.81 -5.66
C ARG A 54 10.43 -12.13 -6.76
N LEU A 55 9.18 -11.70 -6.62
CA LEU A 55 8.13 -11.85 -7.63
C LEU A 55 8.33 -10.90 -8.82
N GLY A 56 9.04 -9.79 -8.63
CA GLY A 56 9.24 -8.78 -9.66
C GLY A 56 8.17 -7.66 -9.64
N VAL A 57 7.40 -7.54 -8.55
CA VAL A 57 6.49 -6.43 -8.30
C VAL A 57 7.26 -5.11 -8.37
N LYS A 58 6.71 -4.10 -9.04
CA LYS A 58 7.38 -2.81 -9.24
C LYS A 58 6.95 -1.75 -8.21
N TYR A 59 5.71 -1.81 -7.78
CA TYR A 59 5.14 -0.90 -6.79
C TYR A 59 4.38 -1.68 -5.72
N MET A 60 4.62 -1.36 -4.47
CA MET A 60 3.88 -1.95 -3.35
C MET A 60 3.40 -0.84 -2.42
N THR A 61 2.08 -0.66 -2.30
CA THR A 61 1.51 0.34 -1.39
C THR A 61 0.95 -0.34 -0.14
N LEU A 62 1.46 0.03 1.03
CA LEU A 62 1.00 -0.44 2.32
C LEU A 62 0.12 0.61 3.01
N TYR A 63 -1.12 0.27 3.36
CA TYR A 63 -2.02 1.13 4.14
C TYR A 63 -1.63 1.11 5.61
N THR A 64 -0.72 2.00 5.98
CA THR A 64 -0.04 1.98 7.29
C THR A 64 -0.82 2.76 8.35
N PHE A 65 -1.33 3.97 8.01
CA PHE A 65 -2.08 4.80 8.94
C PHE A 65 -3.09 5.68 8.19
N SER A 66 -4.38 5.48 8.48
CA SER A 66 -5.45 6.26 7.83
C SER A 66 -5.73 7.58 8.54
N THR A 67 -6.39 8.52 7.85
CA THR A 67 -6.86 9.77 8.47
C THR A 67 -7.85 9.50 9.61
N GLU A 68 -8.61 8.42 9.55
CA GLU A 68 -9.55 8.00 10.59
C GLU A 68 -8.85 7.48 11.85
N ASN A 69 -7.60 6.97 11.71
CA ASN A 69 -6.84 6.44 12.85
C ASN A 69 -6.45 7.53 13.87
N TRP A 70 -6.43 8.80 13.46
CA TRP A 70 -6.23 9.93 14.40
C TRP A 70 -7.34 10.04 15.46
N ASN A 71 -8.50 9.42 15.25
CA ASN A 71 -9.60 9.39 16.22
C ASN A 71 -9.44 8.28 17.28
N ARG A 72 -8.37 7.50 17.23
CA ARG A 72 -8.05 6.49 18.26
C ARG A 72 -7.57 7.16 19.54
N PRO A 73 -7.58 6.44 20.69
CA PRO A 73 -6.97 6.95 21.93
C PRO A 73 -5.54 7.46 21.69
N GLN A 74 -5.21 8.63 22.24
CA GLN A 74 -3.93 9.30 22.00
C GLN A 74 -2.73 8.39 22.27
N ALA A 75 -2.75 7.62 23.36
CA ALA A 75 -1.68 6.67 23.70
C ALA A 75 -1.46 5.59 22.61
N GLU A 76 -2.53 5.14 21.93
CA GLU A 76 -2.39 4.20 20.78
C GLU A 76 -1.76 4.92 19.58
N VAL A 77 -2.18 6.14 19.27
CA VAL A 77 -1.62 6.95 18.19
C VAL A 77 -0.13 7.20 18.42
N ASP A 78 0.26 7.64 19.61
CA ASP A 78 1.65 7.92 19.97
C ASP A 78 2.51 6.65 19.84
N GLY A 79 2.04 5.53 20.36
CA GLY A 79 2.72 4.25 20.23
C GLY A 79 2.88 3.78 18.79
N LEU A 80 1.88 4.02 17.92
CA LEU A 80 1.98 3.71 16.49
C LEU A 80 3.00 4.61 15.78
N MET A 81 3.09 5.89 16.13
CA MET A 81 4.08 6.81 15.56
C MET A 81 5.51 6.45 16.00
N GLU A 82 5.71 6.06 17.26
CA GLU A 82 7.00 5.56 17.76
C GLU A 82 7.41 4.26 17.04
N LEU A 83 6.46 3.34 16.87
CA LEU A 83 6.70 2.08 16.15
C LEU A 83 7.08 2.34 14.68
N LEU A 84 6.41 3.30 14.02
CA LEU A 84 6.73 3.71 12.66
C LEU A 84 8.18 4.19 12.54
N VAL A 85 8.61 5.09 13.45
CA VAL A 85 9.98 5.60 13.48
C VAL A 85 10.98 4.45 13.64
N LYS A 86 10.72 3.56 14.61
CA LYS A 86 11.57 2.39 14.85
C LYS A 86 11.64 1.48 13.62
N ALA A 87 10.49 1.15 13.02
CA ALA A 87 10.43 0.30 11.83
C ALA A 87 11.25 0.86 10.68
N VAL A 88 11.14 2.17 10.42
CA VAL A 88 11.90 2.83 9.36
C VAL A 88 13.40 2.76 9.61
N LEU A 89 13.85 3.03 10.84
CA LEU A 89 15.25 2.94 11.20
C LEU A 89 15.80 1.51 11.04
N ASP A 90 15.05 0.52 11.55
CA ASP A 90 15.47 -0.88 11.54
C ASP A 90 15.47 -1.49 10.12
N GLU A 91 14.60 -0.99 9.21
CA GLU A 91 14.42 -1.57 7.88
C GLU A 91 15.19 -0.82 6.77
N THR A 92 15.74 0.38 7.00
CA THR A 92 16.43 1.17 5.97
C THR A 92 17.56 0.36 5.32
N GLU A 93 18.40 -0.33 6.11
CA GLU A 93 19.48 -1.18 5.58
C GLU A 93 18.94 -2.33 4.72
N THR A 94 17.82 -2.93 5.12
CA THR A 94 17.15 -4.00 4.36
C THR A 94 16.61 -3.47 3.02
N LEU A 95 16.03 -2.27 3.01
CA LEU A 95 15.56 -1.61 1.79
C LEU A 95 16.73 -1.34 0.83
N MET A 96 17.85 -0.83 1.34
CA MET A 96 19.06 -0.60 0.55
C MET A 96 19.62 -1.91 -0.04
N LYS A 97 19.74 -2.98 0.77
CA LYS A 97 20.22 -4.29 0.31
C LYS A 97 19.35 -4.90 -0.80
N ASN A 98 18.04 -4.70 -0.73
CA ASN A 98 17.07 -5.21 -1.71
C ASN A 98 16.84 -4.23 -2.87
N ASN A 99 17.55 -3.11 -2.91
CA ASN A 99 17.39 -2.04 -3.91
C ASN A 99 15.92 -1.57 -4.02
N VAL A 100 15.27 -1.35 -2.86
CA VAL A 100 13.88 -0.89 -2.73
C VAL A 100 13.87 0.59 -2.38
N ARG A 101 13.21 1.41 -3.22
CA ARG A 101 12.96 2.82 -2.98
C ARG A 101 11.79 2.99 -2.04
N LEU A 102 11.92 3.80 -0.99
CA LEU A 102 10.82 4.19 -0.12
C LEU A 102 10.22 5.52 -0.58
N THR A 103 8.89 5.60 -0.60
CA THR A 103 8.14 6.86 -0.75
C THR A 103 6.88 6.84 0.10
N MET A 104 6.18 7.97 0.17
CA MET A 104 4.98 8.12 0.99
C MET A 104 3.89 8.88 0.26
N ILE A 105 2.63 8.55 0.60
CA ILE A 105 1.44 9.30 0.21
C ILE A 105 0.61 9.64 1.45
N GLY A 106 -0.08 10.79 1.44
CA GLY A 106 -0.97 11.24 2.51
C GLY A 106 -0.58 12.61 3.10
N ASP A 107 -1.18 12.95 4.23
CA ASP A 107 -0.95 14.21 4.95
C ASP A 107 0.28 14.13 5.88
N LEU A 108 1.45 14.31 5.30
CA LEU A 108 2.73 14.21 6.03
C LEU A 108 2.92 15.37 7.02
N GLN A 109 2.26 16.51 6.79
CA GLN A 109 2.35 17.65 7.70
C GLN A 109 1.66 17.39 9.05
N ARG A 110 0.73 16.45 9.08
CA ARG A 110 0.04 16.03 10.30
C ARG A 110 0.87 15.08 11.16
N LEU A 111 1.91 14.47 10.61
CA LEU A 111 2.80 13.58 11.37
C LEU A 111 3.62 14.38 12.39
N PRO A 112 3.93 13.80 13.58
CA PRO A 112 4.91 14.36 14.49
C PRO A 112 6.24 14.65 13.76
N GLU A 113 6.88 15.78 14.06
CA GLU A 113 8.11 16.23 13.40
C GLU A 113 9.18 15.13 13.34
N ARG A 114 9.40 14.43 14.46
CA ARG A 114 10.35 13.32 14.53
C ARG A 114 10.05 12.24 13.51
N SER A 115 8.76 11.82 13.41
CA SER A 115 8.34 10.79 12.46
C SER A 115 8.55 11.25 11.02
N ARG A 116 8.16 12.49 10.71
CA ARG A 116 8.33 13.09 9.38
C ARG A 116 9.80 13.16 8.98
N THR A 117 10.67 13.72 9.84
CA THR A 117 12.12 13.85 9.56
C THR A 117 12.77 12.50 9.31
N MET A 118 12.44 11.47 10.09
CA MET A 118 12.99 10.13 9.88
C MET A 118 12.55 9.51 8.56
N MET A 119 11.28 9.69 8.20
CA MET A 119 10.75 9.22 6.92
C MET A 119 11.42 9.92 5.74
N GLU A 120 11.54 11.26 5.77
CA GLU A 120 12.21 12.07 4.75
C GLU A 120 13.66 11.62 4.56
N ARG A 121 14.38 11.36 5.67
CA ARG A 121 15.74 10.83 5.63
C ARG A 121 15.81 9.48 4.92
N CYS A 122 14.96 8.52 5.30
CA CYS A 122 14.95 7.19 4.68
C CYS A 122 14.58 7.27 3.18
N MET A 123 13.63 8.13 2.81
CA MET A 123 13.28 8.38 1.40
C MET A 123 14.50 8.89 0.62
N THR A 124 15.24 9.86 1.17
CA THR A 124 16.47 10.38 0.55
C THR A 124 17.55 9.30 0.43
N GLU A 125 17.78 8.51 1.48
CA GLU A 125 18.78 7.43 1.47
C GLU A 125 18.45 6.34 0.42
N THR A 126 17.16 6.08 0.16
CA THR A 126 16.71 5.04 -0.78
C THR A 126 16.34 5.55 -2.17
N GLU A 127 16.49 6.86 -2.45
CA GLU A 127 16.03 7.51 -3.69
C GLU A 127 16.60 6.87 -4.96
N GLY A 128 17.87 6.44 -4.90
CA GLY A 128 18.57 5.81 -6.01
C GLY A 128 18.18 4.36 -6.29
N ASN A 129 17.34 3.73 -5.45
CA ASN A 129 16.94 2.35 -5.59
C ASN A 129 15.88 2.17 -6.69
N THR A 130 15.96 1.08 -7.46
CA THR A 130 15.20 0.91 -8.72
C THR A 130 14.48 -0.43 -8.88
N THR A 131 14.68 -1.40 -7.99
CA THR A 131 14.06 -2.73 -8.12
C THR A 131 12.55 -2.69 -7.87
N MET A 132 12.13 -2.05 -6.78
CA MET A 132 10.73 -1.87 -6.39
C MET A 132 10.58 -0.54 -5.65
N THR A 133 9.44 0.13 -5.79
CA THR A 133 9.05 1.27 -4.98
C THR A 133 8.06 0.81 -3.90
N LEU A 134 8.45 0.94 -2.63
CA LEU A 134 7.58 0.75 -1.48
C LEU A 134 6.92 2.07 -1.11
N ILE A 135 5.60 2.11 -1.13
CA ILE A 135 4.80 3.30 -0.84
C ILE A 135 4.09 3.10 0.51
N LEU A 136 4.35 3.96 1.48
CA LEU A 136 3.61 3.97 2.73
C LEU A 136 2.48 5.00 2.68
N ALA A 137 1.24 4.56 2.77
CA ALA A 137 0.09 5.45 2.92
C ALA A 137 -0.05 5.84 4.40
N LEU A 138 0.39 7.06 4.74
CA LEU A 138 0.47 7.60 6.10
C LEU A 138 -0.42 8.84 6.23
N SER A 139 -1.28 8.84 7.25
CA SER A 139 -2.29 9.91 7.41
C SER A 139 -3.07 10.10 6.10
N TYR A 140 -3.37 8.98 5.44
CA TYR A 140 -3.97 8.92 4.11
C TYR A 140 -5.43 8.47 4.17
N SER A 141 -6.25 9.06 3.33
CA SER A 141 -7.51 8.47 2.88
C SER A 141 -7.89 9.05 1.52
N SER A 142 -8.60 8.27 0.69
CA SER A 142 -8.90 8.69 -0.68
C SER A 142 -9.81 9.91 -0.75
N ARG A 143 -10.81 10.01 0.15
CA ARG A 143 -11.68 11.20 0.21
C ARG A 143 -10.90 12.47 0.56
N TRP A 144 -9.94 12.36 1.49
CA TRP A 144 -9.04 13.46 1.81
C TRP A 144 -8.18 13.83 0.61
N GLU A 145 -7.57 12.86 -0.06
CA GLU A 145 -6.71 13.05 -1.23
C GLU A 145 -7.45 13.80 -2.35
N ILE A 146 -8.65 13.32 -2.72
CA ILE A 146 -9.50 13.95 -3.76
C ILE A 146 -9.84 15.39 -3.38
N ALA A 147 -10.20 15.64 -2.10
CA ALA A 147 -10.48 16.99 -1.62
C ALA A 147 -9.24 17.90 -1.68
N GLN A 148 -8.02 17.38 -1.40
CA GLN A 148 -6.79 18.17 -1.55
C GLN A 148 -6.45 18.43 -3.02
N ALA A 149 -6.65 17.45 -3.91
CA ALA A 149 -6.47 17.63 -5.36
C ALA A 149 -7.37 18.74 -5.89
N LEU A 150 -8.67 18.74 -5.55
CA LEU A 150 -9.60 19.80 -5.92
C LEU A 150 -9.19 21.18 -5.38
N LYS A 151 -8.69 21.26 -4.14
CA LYS A 151 -8.17 22.54 -3.60
C LYS A 151 -6.99 23.09 -4.40
N LYS A 152 -6.06 22.21 -4.82
CA LYS A 152 -4.91 22.59 -5.66
C LYS A 152 -5.38 23.09 -7.03
N ILE A 153 -6.28 22.36 -7.70
CA ILE A 153 -6.90 22.75 -8.98
C ILE A 153 -7.52 24.15 -8.89
N CYS A 154 -8.32 24.40 -7.84
CA CYS A 154 -8.93 25.71 -7.62
C CYS A 154 -7.90 26.81 -7.34
N ALA A 155 -6.84 26.51 -6.57
CA ALA A 155 -5.79 27.48 -6.23
C ALA A 155 -4.96 27.89 -7.45
N GLU A 156 -4.80 27.02 -8.44
CA GLU A 156 -4.12 27.30 -9.71
C GLU A 156 -5.03 27.98 -10.75
N GLY A 157 -6.30 28.21 -10.41
CA GLY A 157 -7.26 28.92 -11.28
C GLY A 157 -7.72 28.12 -12.48
N ILE A 158 -7.61 26.79 -12.43
CA ILE A 158 -8.11 25.92 -13.50
C ILE A 158 -9.64 26.00 -13.50
N THR A 159 -10.21 26.36 -14.65
CA THR A 159 -11.67 26.52 -14.79
C THR A 159 -12.36 25.16 -14.90
N PRO A 160 -13.65 25.05 -14.49
CA PRO A 160 -14.38 23.78 -14.50
C PRO A 160 -14.39 23.08 -15.88
N GLU A 161 -14.37 23.84 -16.97
CA GLU A 161 -14.37 23.30 -18.34
C GLU A 161 -13.06 22.55 -18.69
N ASN A 162 -11.99 22.84 -17.95
CA ASN A 162 -10.67 22.24 -18.13
C ASN A 162 -10.37 21.15 -17.08
N VAL A 163 -11.36 20.78 -16.26
CA VAL A 163 -11.21 19.70 -15.28
C VAL A 163 -11.80 18.42 -15.83
N ASP A 164 -10.94 17.46 -16.15
CA ASP A 164 -11.28 16.11 -16.54
C ASP A 164 -10.62 15.07 -15.60
N GLU A 165 -10.74 13.79 -15.91
CA GLU A 165 -10.17 12.71 -15.10
C GLU A 165 -8.64 12.79 -15.05
N GLU A 166 -7.98 13.16 -16.16
CA GLU A 166 -6.52 13.26 -16.23
C GLU A 166 -6.03 14.47 -15.43
N THR A 167 -6.72 15.60 -15.51
CA THR A 167 -6.45 16.76 -14.66
C THR A 167 -6.52 16.37 -13.19
N LEU A 168 -7.61 15.71 -12.75
CA LEU A 168 -7.72 15.28 -11.35
C LEU A 168 -6.58 14.32 -10.97
N ARG A 169 -6.26 13.34 -11.81
CA ARG A 169 -5.18 12.38 -11.59
C ARG A 169 -3.84 13.07 -11.36
N HIS A 170 -3.53 14.11 -12.12
CA HIS A 170 -2.28 14.88 -11.99
C HIS A 170 -2.11 15.50 -10.61
N TYR A 171 -3.21 15.90 -9.94
CA TYR A 171 -3.16 16.53 -8.61
C TYR A 171 -3.28 15.56 -7.45
N LEU A 172 -3.54 14.28 -7.69
CA LEU A 172 -3.51 13.26 -6.64
C LEU A 172 -2.08 13.05 -6.13
N CYS A 173 -1.93 12.63 -4.87
CA CYS A 173 -0.60 12.31 -4.33
C CYS A 173 -0.03 10.98 -4.89
N THR A 174 -0.77 10.33 -5.77
CA THR A 174 -0.38 9.11 -6.50
C THR A 174 -0.09 9.39 -7.99
N SER A 175 0.02 10.66 -8.42
CA SER A 175 0.20 11.04 -9.84
C SER A 175 1.34 10.29 -10.56
N ASP A 176 2.45 10.06 -9.84
CA ASP A 176 3.64 9.38 -10.37
C ASP A 176 3.64 7.85 -10.11
N ILE A 177 2.54 7.30 -9.61
CA ILE A 177 2.39 5.90 -9.24
C ILE A 177 1.30 5.28 -10.12
N PRO A 178 1.54 4.14 -10.79
CA PRO A 178 0.49 3.47 -11.54
C PRO A 178 -0.62 2.97 -10.60
N ASP A 179 -1.84 2.89 -11.12
CA ASP A 179 -2.96 2.32 -10.38
C ASP A 179 -2.67 0.88 -9.96
N PRO A 180 -3.17 0.40 -8.80
CA PRO A 180 -2.91 -0.96 -8.36
C PRO A 180 -3.63 -1.98 -9.23
N ASP A 181 -2.91 -3.02 -9.63
CA ASP A 181 -3.47 -4.18 -10.32
C ASP A 181 -4.18 -5.12 -9.36
N LEU A 182 -3.62 -5.28 -8.16
CA LEU A 182 -4.10 -6.19 -7.12
C LEU A 182 -4.16 -5.46 -5.77
N LEU A 183 -5.31 -5.53 -5.11
CA LEU A 183 -5.47 -5.15 -3.71
C LEU A 183 -5.65 -6.38 -2.85
N ILE A 184 -4.81 -6.52 -1.84
CA ILE A 184 -4.91 -7.58 -0.83
C ILE A 184 -5.42 -6.96 0.47
N ARG A 185 -6.44 -7.57 1.09
CA ARG A 185 -6.84 -7.23 2.45
C ARG A 185 -6.82 -8.47 3.33
N THR A 186 -6.06 -8.37 4.43
CA THR A 186 -5.99 -9.40 5.47
C THR A 186 -7.08 -9.20 6.53
N GLY A 187 -7.30 -10.21 7.37
CA GLY A 187 -8.17 -10.11 8.53
C GLY A 187 -9.66 -10.33 8.27
N GLY A 188 -10.07 -10.87 7.10
CA GLY A 188 -11.44 -11.32 6.85
C GLY A 188 -12.49 -10.24 6.58
N GLU A 189 -12.11 -8.96 6.52
CA GLU A 189 -13.03 -7.87 6.24
C GLU A 189 -13.10 -7.58 4.74
N LEU A 190 -14.33 -7.36 4.21
CA LEU A 190 -14.60 -7.25 2.77
C LEU A 190 -14.81 -5.80 2.28
N ARG A 191 -14.27 -4.82 3.00
CA ARG A 191 -14.36 -3.39 2.64
C ARG A 191 -12.97 -2.81 2.37
N VAL A 192 -12.87 -1.70 1.64
CA VAL A 192 -11.61 -1.04 1.30
C VAL A 192 -11.25 0.14 2.21
N SER A 193 -12.12 0.50 3.15
CA SER A 193 -11.86 1.47 4.23
C SER A 193 -11.25 2.80 3.75
N ASN A 194 -11.84 3.40 2.72
CA ASN A 194 -11.42 4.71 2.17
C ASN A 194 -9.97 4.72 1.64
N PHE A 195 -9.45 3.56 1.22
CA PHE A 195 -8.12 3.41 0.64
C PHE A 195 -8.19 3.45 -0.89
N LEU A 196 -7.40 4.28 -1.56
CA LEU A 196 -7.17 4.38 -3.00
C LEU A 196 -8.43 4.30 -3.89
N LEU A 197 -9.59 4.90 -3.47
CA LEU A 197 -10.88 4.72 -4.16
C LEU A 197 -10.83 5.12 -5.64
N TRP A 198 -10.12 6.19 -5.98
CA TRP A 198 -9.94 6.64 -7.36
C TRP A 198 -9.14 5.63 -8.17
N GLN A 199 -8.01 5.21 -7.63
CA GLN A 199 -7.04 4.36 -8.31
C GLN A 199 -7.51 2.91 -8.47
N MET A 200 -8.50 2.47 -7.65
CA MET A 200 -8.97 1.08 -7.65
C MET A 200 -10.08 0.78 -8.68
N ALA A 201 -10.36 1.66 -9.62
CA ALA A 201 -11.46 1.51 -10.58
C ALA A 201 -11.44 0.16 -11.34
N TYR A 202 -10.24 -0.38 -11.63
CA TYR A 202 -10.04 -1.65 -12.34
C TYR A 202 -9.14 -2.63 -11.59
N THR A 203 -8.99 -2.46 -10.28
CA THR A 203 -8.16 -3.31 -9.43
C THR A 203 -8.83 -4.63 -9.13
N GLU A 204 -8.10 -5.72 -9.19
CA GLU A 204 -8.54 -7.02 -8.71
C GLU A 204 -8.40 -7.12 -7.19
N PHE A 205 -9.38 -7.71 -6.50
CA PHE A 205 -9.38 -7.81 -5.04
C PHE A 205 -9.10 -9.25 -4.59
N TYR A 206 -8.25 -9.37 -3.56
CA TYR A 206 -8.00 -10.60 -2.84
C TYR A 206 -8.22 -10.37 -1.34
N PHE A 207 -9.22 -11.04 -0.76
CA PHE A 207 -9.54 -10.98 0.66
C PHE A 207 -9.13 -12.28 1.34
N THR A 208 -8.48 -12.21 2.51
CA THR A 208 -8.06 -13.39 3.26
C THR A 208 -8.39 -13.26 4.75
N GLU A 209 -8.74 -14.38 5.39
CA GLU A 209 -8.98 -14.48 6.83
C GLU A 209 -7.67 -14.39 7.66
N ILE A 210 -6.51 -14.54 7.03
CA ILE A 210 -5.21 -14.47 7.69
C ILE A 210 -5.07 -13.09 8.33
N LEU A 211 -4.73 -13.06 9.62
CA LEU A 211 -4.44 -11.82 10.32
C LEU A 211 -3.05 -11.31 9.92
N TRP A 212 -2.89 -9.99 9.74
CA TRP A 212 -1.65 -9.44 9.18
C TRP A 212 -0.35 -9.93 9.83
N PRO A 213 -0.20 -10.05 11.18
CA PRO A 213 1.04 -10.56 11.77
C PRO A 213 1.41 -11.98 11.36
N ASP A 214 0.45 -12.78 10.86
CA ASP A 214 0.68 -14.15 10.37
C ASP A 214 0.85 -14.22 8.85
N PHE A 215 0.64 -13.13 8.11
CA PHE A 215 0.80 -13.07 6.65
C PHE A 215 2.27 -13.25 6.26
N ARG A 216 2.53 -14.08 5.27
CA ARG A 216 3.88 -14.46 4.82
C ARG A 216 4.01 -14.37 3.31
N GLN A 217 5.24 -14.58 2.82
CA GLN A 217 5.54 -14.60 1.38
C GLN A 217 4.70 -15.62 0.61
N ASP A 218 4.40 -16.79 1.19
CA ASP A 218 3.60 -17.81 0.53
C ASP A 218 2.14 -17.36 0.36
N ASP A 219 1.60 -16.54 1.29
CA ASP A 219 0.26 -15.97 1.20
C ASP A 219 0.20 -14.86 0.11
N LEU A 220 1.30 -14.10 -0.05
CA LEU A 220 1.43 -13.17 -1.18
C LEU A 220 1.45 -13.94 -2.52
N CYS A 221 2.14 -15.08 -2.58
CA CYS A 221 2.12 -15.94 -3.75
C CYS A 221 0.72 -16.46 -4.07
N ASP A 222 -0.06 -16.87 -3.06
CA ASP A 222 -1.45 -17.29 -3.25
C ASP A 222 -2.32 -16.18 -3.85
N ALA A 223 -2.17 -14.94 -3.37
CA ALA A 223 -2.87 -13.80 -3.92
C ALA A 223 -2.48 -13.52 -5.39
N VAL A 224 -1.20 -13.64 -5.73
CA VAL A 224 -0.72 -13.45 -7.10
C VAL A 224 -1.17 -14.60 -8.01
N LEU A 225 -1.17 -15.85 -7.56
CA LEU A 225 -1.69 -16.99 -8.32
C LEU A 225 -3.19 -16.82 -8.60
N GLU A 226 -3.96 -16.36 -7.62
CA GLU A 226 -5.39 -16.07 -7.81
C GLU A 226 -5.60 -14.92 -8.82
N PHE A 227 -4.80 -13.86 -8.75
CA PHE A 227 -4.80 -12.78 -9.74
C PHE A 227 -4.53 -13.32 -11.16
N GLN A 228 -3.56 -14.20 -11.33
CA GLN A 228 -3.19 -14.78 -12.63
C GLN A 228 -4.26 -15.69 -13.24
N ARG A 229 -5.18 -16.23 -12.42
CA ARG A 229 -6.33 -17.02 -12.91
C ARG A 229 -7.43 -16.15 -13.51
N ARG A 230 -7.42 -14.85 -13.24
CA ARG A 230 -8.45 -13.93 -13.71
C ARG A 230 -8.08 -13.33 -15.06
N GLN A 231 -9.10 -13.03 -15.87
CA GLN A 231 -8.97 -12.33 -17.13
C GLN A 231 -9.40 -10.87 -16.93
N ARG A 232 -8.46 -9.93 -17.02
CA ARG A 232 -8.73 -8.49 -16.91
C ARG A 232 -9.23 -7.97 -18.25
N ARG A 233 -10.44 -7.42 -18.28
CA ARG A 233 -11.13 -7.02 -19.52
C ARG A 233 -11.13 -5.51 -19.75
N PHE A 234 -10.99 -4.68 -18.73
CA PHE A 234 -11.02 -3.20 -18.82
C PHE A 234 -12.21 -2.66 -19.64
N GLY A 235 -13.40 -3.25 -19.46
CA GLY A 235 -14.61 -2.91 -20.20
C GLY A 235 -14.73 -3.54 -21.59
N LYS A 236 -13.74 -4.29 -22.08
CA LYS A 236 -13.78 -5.01 -23.35
C LYS A 236 -14.55 -6.33 -23.25
N THR A 237 -15.07 -6.80 -24.39
CA THR A 237 -15.67 -8.14 -24.51
C THR A 237 -14.58 -9.23 -24.52
N GLU A 238 -14.96 -10.46 -24.23
CA GLU A 238 -14.04 -11.62 -24.26
C GLU A 238 -13.38 -11.78 -25.64
N ALA A 239 -14.17 -11.66 -26.70
CA ALA A 239 -13.67 -11.72 -28.07
C ALA A 239 -12.65 -10.63 -28.43
N GLN A 240 -12.81 -9.42 -27.91
CA GLN A 240 -11.85 -8.32 -28.10
C GLN A 240 -10.52 -8.56 -27.34
N VAL A 241 -10.60 -9.13 -26.16
CA VAL A 241 -9.40 -9.48 -25.38
C VAL A 241 -8.62 -10.62 -26.06
N GLU A 242 -9.31 -11.64 -26.60
CA GLU A 242 -8.70 -12.74 -27.34
C GLU A 242 -8.10 -12.30 -28.68
N ALA A 243 -8.70 -11.29 -29.33
CA ALA A 243 -8.19 -10.71 -30.57
C ALA A 243 -6.97 -9.79 -30.36
N GLY A 244 -6.64 -9.44 -29.11
CA GLY A 244 -5.54 -8.51 -28.79
C GLY A 244 -5.83 -7.06 -29.12
N GLU A 245 -7.11 -6.68 -29.27
CA GLU A 245 -7.58 -5.33 -29.59
C GLU A 245 -7.56 -4.38 -28.36
#